data_24363f9076d52dfa2c73fd9a14d1e5cd
#
_entry.id   24363f9076d52dfa2c73fd9a14d1e5cd
#
_cell.length_a   1.000
_cell.length_b   1.000
_cell.length_c   1.000
_cell.angle_alpha   90.00
_cell.angle_beta   90.00
_cell.angle_gamma   90.00
#
_symmetry.space_group_name_H-M   'P 1'
#
loop_
_entity.id
_entity.type
_entity.pdbx_description
1 polymer ?
#
loop_
_entity_poly.entity_id
_entity_poly.type
_entity_poly.pdbx_seq_one_letter_code
_entity_poly.pdbx_strand_id
1 'polypeptide(L)'
;MSGLFWSRDRDRLTAPKSLSATFLRNRIIGSLKASPIENIRDVASRVSPNVIFSNPTLAVLANHLVDLVTGKASTADPKAEIELMVEKYSSGLQGNILSGPATRTNNDGHIILITGSTGGLGSYLLASLLNRKDVTRIYALNRRSKTTTAEQRQRSGFEGRGLDINLLASERLVYVDGDTSQEQLDLDRSLYEEVKPLSWYILVPVADHFRLCPA
;
A
#
# COMPACT_ATOMS: atom_id res chain seq x y z
N MET A 1 7.99 -16.31 27.68
CA MET A 1 6.67 -16.82 27.24
C MET A 1 5.88 -15.64 26.70
N SER A 2 6.08 -15.29 25.45
CA SER A 2 5.47 -14.13 24.82
C SER A 2 4.49 -14.64 23.77
N GLY A 3 3.21 -14.34 24.03
CA GLY A 3 2.08 -14.79 23.25
C GLY A 3 2.17 -14.36 21.79
N LEU A 4 1.93 -15.31 20.92
CA LEU A 4 1.56 -15.05 19.54
C LEU A 4 0.32 -14.15 19.56
N PHE A 5 0.48 -12.91 19.10
CA PHE A 5 -0.61 -11.97 18.97
C PHE A 5 -1.54 -12.42 17.83
N TRP A 6 -2.59 -13.15 18.18
CA TRP A 6 -3.72 -13.41 17.30
C TRP A 6 -4.70 -12.27 17.45
N SER A 7 -4.89 -11.48 16.40
CA SER A 7 -5.98 -10.52 16.30
C SER A 7 -7.31 -11.26 16.18
N ARG A 8 -8.40 -10.64 16.65
CA ARG A 8 -9.78 -11.15 16.61
C ARG A 8 -10.33 -11.43 15.21
N ASP A 9 -9.66 -11.00 14.16
CA ASP A 9 -9.89 -11.42 12.78
C ASP A 9 -9.13 -12.74 12.57
N ARG A 10 -9.81 -13.86 12.77
CA ARG A 10 -9.22 -15.21 12.83
C ARG A 10 -8.51 -15.67 11.56
N ASP A 11 -8.63 -14.94 10.47
CA ASP A 11 -8.16 -15.38 9.16
C ASP A 11 -6.98 -14.54 8.59
N ARG A 12 -6.63 -13.42 9.20
CA ARG A 12 -5.47 -12.62 8.76
C ARG A 12 -4.29 -12.76 9.70
N LEU A 13 -3.16 -13.12 9.13
CA LEU A 13 -1.86 -12.86 9.76
C LEU A 13 -1.70 -11.33 9.81
N THR A 14 -2.01 -10.69 10.94
CA THR A 14 -1.71 -9.25 11.13
C THR A 14 -0.23 -9.05 10.87
N ALA A 15 0.11 -8.14 9.96
CA ALA A 15 1.44 -7.84 9.43
C ALA A 15 2.57 -8.43 10.32
N PRO A 16 3.08 -9.62 10.01
CA PRO A 16 4.03 -10.27 10.90
C PRO A 16 5.28 -9.39 10.94
N LYS A 17 5.71 -9.01 12.13
CA LYS A 17 7.03 -8.41 12.29
C LYS A 17 8.03 -9.33 11.60
N SER A 18 9.02 -8.81 10.92
CA SER A 18 9.97 -9.59 10.12
C SER A 18 10.58 -10.79 10.88
N LEU A 19 10.84 -10.62 12.17
CA LEU A 19 11.29 -11.72 13.06
C LEU A 19 10.23 -12.82 13.19
N SER A 20 8.95 -12.49 13.34
CA SER A 20 7.87 -13.49 13.46
C SER A 20 7.66 -14.24 12.16
N ALA A 21 7.78 -13.57 11.01
CA ALA A 21 7.69 -14.19 9.70
C ALA A 21 8.86 -15.16 9.47
N THR A 22 10.07 -14.76 9.82
CA THR A 22 11.26 -15.61 9.74
C THR A 22 11.14 -16.82 10.67
N PHE A 23 10.67 -16.63 11.90
CA PHE A 23 10.45 -17.72 12.85
C PHE A 23 9.42 -18.72 12.31
N LEU A 24 8.27 -18.25 11.83
CA LEU A 24 7.22 -19.12 11.27
C LEU A 24 7.73 -19.89 10.05
N ARG A 25 8.42 -19.20 9.12
CA ARG A 25 9.04 -19.85 7.96
C ARG A 25 10.01 -20.97 8.38
N ASN A 26 10.90 -20.70 9.35
CA ASN A 26 11.86 -21.68 9.81
C ASN A 26 11.18 -22.88 10.49
N ARG A 27 10.07 -22.66 11.22
CA ARG A 27 9.24 -23.74 11.77
C ARG A 27 8.64 -24.61 10.68
N ILE A 28 8.11 -24.01 9.61
CA ILE A 28 7.56 -24.73 8.45
C ILE A 28 8.68 -25.58 7.81
N ILE A 29 9.83 -25.00 7.51
CA ILE A 29 10.97 -25.70 6.92
C ILE A 29 11.43 -26.86 7.82
N GLY A 30 11.52 -26.64 9.13
CA GLY A 30 11.87 -27.68 10.09
C GLY A 30 10.89 -28.83 10.09
N SER A 31 9.59 -28.54 10.06
CA SER A 31 8.54 -29.56 10.00
C SER A 31 8.58 -30.37 8.69
N LEU A 32 8.82 -29.72 7.55
CA LEU A 32 8.97 -30.39 6.25
C LEU A 32 10.19 -31.32 6.24
N LYS A 33 11.33 -30.86 6.75
CA LYS A 33 12.58 -31.63 6.85
C LYS A 33 12.46 -32.85 7.78
N ALA A 34 11.62 -32.76 8.81
CA ALA A 34 11.39 -33.85 9.77
C ALA A 34 10.41 -34.92 9.23
N SER A 35 9.82 -34.72 8.06
CA SER A 35 8.89 -35.67 7.47
C SER A 35 9.59 -37.00 7.13
N PRO A 36 8.95 -38.16 7.39
CA PRO A 36 9.45 -39.47 6.94
C PRO A 36 9.37 -39.63 5.41
N ILE A 37 8.57 -38.82 4.72
CA ILE A 37 8.32 -38.90 3.27
C ILE A 37 9.36 -38.02 2.54
N GLU A 38 10.13 -38.63 1.63
CA GLU A 38 11.22 -37.97 0.91
C GLU A 38 10.74 -36.77 0.10
N ASN A 39 9.67 -36.94 -0.68
CA ASN A 39 9.09 -35.86 -1.49
C ASN A 39 8.71 -34.62 -0.64
N ILE A 40 8.30 -34.81 0.61
CA ILE A 40 7.98 -33.69 1.51
C ILE A 40 9.26 -33.00 2.00
N ARG A 41 10.33 -33.77 2.27
CA ARG A 41 11.63 -33.19 2.68
C ARG A 41 12.21 -32.28 1.59
N ASP A 42 12.09 -32.69 0.34
CA ASP A 42 12.62 -31.93 -0.80
C ASP A 42 11.93 -30.58 -0.98
N VAL A 43 10.64 -30.50 -0.62
CA VAL A 43 9.88 -29.25 -0.65
C VAL A 43 10.44 -28.19 0.29
N ALA A 44 11.13 -28.59 1.37
CA ALA A 44 11.73 -27.66 2.32
C ALA A 44 12.71 -26.66 1.67
N SER A 45 13.41 -27.08 0.63
CA SER A 45 14.33 -26.23 -0.15
C SER A 45 13.62 -25.24 -1.06
N ARG A 46 12.36 -25.51 -1.40
CA ARG A 46 11.53 -24.71 -2.30
C ARG A 46 10.69 -23.64 -1.59
N VAL A 47 10.69 -23.62 -0.25
CA VAL A 47 9.96 -22.61 0.55
C VAL A 47 10.63 -21.25 0.41
N SER A 48 9.96 -20.34 -0.30
CA SER A 48 10.46 -18.98 -0.56
C SER A 48 10.76 -18.20 0.74
N PRO A 49 11.77 -17.31 0.75
CA PRO A 49 11.99 -16.36 1.84
C PRO A 49 10.74 -15.51 2.18
N ASN A 50 9.96 -15.17 1.16
CA ASN A 50 8.79 -14.30 1.29
C ASN A 50 7.47 -15.05 1.48
N VAL A 51 7.49 -16.38 1.67
CA VAL A 51 6.29 -17.23 1.72
C VAL A 51 5.21 -16.71 2.68
N ILE A 52 5.59 -16.16 3.82
CA ILE A 52 4.65 -15.64 4.83
C ILE A 52 4.00 -14.33 4.36
N PHE A 53 4.77 -13.46 3.71
CA PHE A 53 4.27 -12.18 3.20
C PHE A 53 3.41 -12.35 1.94
N SER A 54 3.78 -13.29 1.07
CA SER A 54 3.01 -13.61 -0.14
C SER A 54 1.68 -14.32 0.16
N ASN A 55 1.55 -14.92 1.35
CA ASN A 55 0.36 -15.68 1.76
C ASN A 55 -0.20 -15.12 3.07
N PRO A 56 -0.93 -13.99 3.03
CA PRO A 56 -1.26 -13.18 4.21
C PRO A 56 -2.33 -13.79 5.12
N THR A 57 -2.91 -14.95 4.74
CA THR A 57 -3.85 -15.67 5.60
C THR A 57 -3.41 -17.12 5.81
N LEU A 58 -3.83 -17.72 6.92
CA LEU A 58 -3.51 -19.12 7.21
C LEU A 58 -4.04 -20.06 6.13
N ALA A 59 -5.23 -19.81 5.62
CA ALA A 59 -5.85 -20.64 4.58
C ALA A 59 -5.01 -20.58 3.28
N VAL A 60 -4.63 -19.40 2.84
CA VAL A 60 -3.80 -19.21 1.63
C VAL A 60 -2.41 -19.82 1.83
N LEU A 61 -1.79 -19.64 2.99
CA LEU A 61 -0.51 -20.26 3.31
C LEU A 61 -0.58 -21.79 3.32
N ALA A 62 -1.61 -22.36 3.94
CA ALA A 62 -1.81 -23.80 3.98
C ALA A 62 -2.02 -24.37 2.57
N ASN A 63 -2.88 -23.77 1.76
CA ASN A 63 -3.11 -24.18 0.37
C ASN A 63 -1.81 -24.08 -0.45
N HIS A 64 -1.06 -23.02 -0.32
CA HIS A 64 0.23 -22.87 -1.00
C HIS A 64 1.22 -23.98 -0.60
N LEU A 65 1.30 -24.35 0.68
CA LEU A 65 2.17 -25.44 1.14
C LEU A 65 1.69 -26.79 0.61
N VAL A 66 0.37 -27.04 0.56
CA VAL A 66 -0.20 -28.26 -0.03
C VAL A 66 0.16 -28.31 -1.52
N ASP A 67 0.01 -27.23 -2.25
CA ASP A 67 0.35 -27.15 -3.67
C ASP A 67 1.83 -27.40 -3.93
N LEU A 68 2.71 -26.89 -3.06
CA LEU A 68 4.14 -27.19 -3.11
C LEU A 68 4.45 -28.68 -2.92
N VAL A 69 3.75 -29.33 -1.95
CA VAL A 69 3.94 -30.77 -1.64
C VAL A 69 3.36 -31.65 -2.75
N THR A 70 2.20 -31.29 -3.29
CA THR A 70 1.53 -32.06 -4.34
C THR A 70 2.08 -31.81 -5.75
N GLY A 71 3.02 -30.88 -5.89
CA GLY A 71 3.56 -30.48 -7.18
C GLY A 71 2.57 -29.68 -8.05
N LYS A 72 1.43 -29.29 -7.49
CA LYS A 72 0.43 -28.45 -8.15
C LYS A 72 0.76 -26.95 -8.05
N ALA A 73 1.78 -26.60 -7.26
CA ALA A 73 2.20 -25.21 -7.17
C ALA A 73 2.60 -24.76 -8.57
N SER A 74 1.72 -23.95 -9.17
CA SER A 74 2.10 -23.14 -10.31
C SER A 74 3.33 -22.37 -9.89
N THR A 75 4.46 -22.67 -10.49
CA THR A 75 5.61 -21.77 -10.50
C THR A 75 5.23 -20.61 -11.40
N ALA A 76 4.22 -19.82 -10.98
CA ALA A 76 4.03 -18.51 -11.57
C ALA A 76 5.37 -17.81 -11.38
N ASP A 77 6.08 -17.64 -12.46
CA ASP A 77 7.35 -16.92 -12.44
C ASP A 77 7.01 -15.49 -12.01
N PRO A 78 7.44 -15.05 -10.81
CA PRO A 78 7.12 -13.69 -10.33
C PRO A 78 7.56 -12.62 -11.34
N LYS A 79 8.57 -12.95 -12.16
CA LYS A 79 9.04 -12.09 -13.23
C LYS A 79 8.01 -11.97 -14.34
N ALA A 80 7.42 -13.09 -14.78
CA ALA A 80 6.36 -13.08 -15.79
C ALA A 80 5.12 -12.32 -15.32
N GLU A 81 4.73 -12.45 -14.03
CA GLU A 81 3.63 -11.65 -13.46
C GLU A 81 3.96 -10.15 -13.45
N ILE A 82 5.19 -9.77 -13.09
CA ILE A 82 5.64 -8.38 -13.13
C ILE A 82 5.64 -7.87 -14.57
N GLU A 83 6.16 -8.64 -15.53
CA GLU A 83 6.18 -8.26 -16.94
C GLU A 83 4.78 -8.05 -17.51
N LEU A 84 3.82 -8.95 -17.20
CA LEU A 84 2.41 -8.79 -17.57
C LEU A 84 1.80 -7.54 -16.95
N MET A 85 2.13 -7.25 -15.69
CA MET A 85 1.64 -6.06 -15.00
C MET A 85 2.24 -4.80 -15.63
N VAL A 86 3.54 -4.78 -15.92
CA VAL A 86 4.20 -3.68 -16.63
C VAL A 86 3.56 -3.47 -18.01
N GLU A 87 3.37 -4.51 -18.80
CA GLU A 87 2.73 -4.41 -20.11
C GLU A 87 1.31 -3.85 -20.01
N LYS A 88 0.50 -4.39 -19.09
CA LYS A 88 -0.87 -3.94 -18.86
C LYS A 88 -0.95 -2.44 -18.54
N TYR A 89 -0.08 -1.95 -17.66
CA TYR A 89 -0.15 -0.56 -17.19
C TYR A 89 0.67 0.43 -18.01
N SER A 90 1.63 -0.03 -18.82
CA SER A 90 2.40 0.84 -19.73
C SER A 90 1.74 1.03 -21.09
N SER A 91 0.87 0.10 -21.52
CA SER A 91 0.18 0.20 -22.81
C SER A 91 -0.66 1.48 -22.98
N GLY A 92 -1.17 2.06 -21.88
CA GLY A 92 -1.90 3.33 -21.89
C GLY A 92 -1.04 4.58 -21.72
N LEU A 93 0.25 4.43 -21.40
CA LEU A 93 1.12 5.58 -21.10
C LEU A 93 1.79 6.16 -22.34
N GLN A 94 1.94 5.39 -23.41
CA GLN A 94 2.71 5.81 -24.61
C GLN A 94 2.07 6.94 -25.42
N GLY A 95 0.78 7.26 -25.21
CA GLY A 95 0.08 8.34 -25.91
C GLY A 95 -0.03 9.67 -25.16
N ASN A 96 0.08 9.67 -23.83
CA ASN A 96 -0.32 10.81 -23.00
C ASN A 96 0.82 11.51 -22.26
N ILE A 97 2.02 10.92 -22.20
CA ILE A 97 3.12 11.54 -21.42
C ILE A 97 3.69 12.79 -22.13
N LEU A 98 3.59 12.84 -23.47
CA LEU A 98 4.10 13.97 -24.27
C LEU A 98 3.01 14.90 -24.83
N SER A 99 1.74 14.53 -24.69
CA SER A 99 0.59 15.29 -25.18
C SER A 99 -0.35 15.72 -24.08
N GLY A 100 0.08 15.66 -22.82
CA GLY A 100 -0.66 16.26 -21.71
C GLY A 100 -0.93 17.71 -22.06
N PRO A 101 -2.12 18.28 -21.71
CA PRO A 101 -2.34 19.69 -21.88
C PRO A 101 -1.16 20.40 -21.26
N ALA A 102 -0.49 21.21 -22.08
CA ALA A 102 0.63 22.01 -21.67
C ALA A 102 0.34 22.53 -20.25
N THR A 103 1.23 22.24 -19.35
CA THR A 103 1.24 22.74 -17.97
C THR A 103 0.36 23.96 -17.90
N ARG A 104 -0.76 23.90 -17.19
CA ARG A 104 -1.47 25.10 -16.80
C ARG A 104 -0.47 25.91 -15.97
N THR A 105 0.33 26.70 -16.66
CA THR A 105 1.05 27.84 -16.11
C THR A 105 0.00 28.90 -15.83
N ASN A 106 -1.01 28.53 -15.05
CA ASN A 106 -1.86 29.53 -14.45
C ASN A 106 -1.03 30.07 -13.30
N ASN A 107 -0.91 31.37 -13.23
CA ASN A 107 -0.35 32.11 -12.08
C ASN A 107 -1.08 31.82 -10.76
N ASP A 108 -2.02 30.87 -10.76
CA ASP A 108 -2.92 30.54 -9.66
C ASP A 108 -2.34 29.52 -8.66
N GLY A 109 -1.06 29.13 -8.80
CA GLY A 109 -0.37 28.21 -7.90
C GLY A 109 -0.69 26.73 -8.14
N HIS A 110 -0.15 25.87 -7.28
CA HIS A 110 -0.27 24.41 -7.43
C HIS A 110 -1.38 23.83 -6.56
N ILE A 111 -2.19 22.95 -7.14
CA ILE A 111 -3.15 22.11 -6.42
C ILE A 111 -2.59 20.69 -6.41
N ILE A 112 -2.51 20.06 -5.24
CA ILE A 112 -1.81 18.80 -5.01
C ILE A 112 -2.74 17.77 -4.39
N LEU A 113 -2.74 16.56 -4.92
CA LEU A 113 -3.32 15.39 -4.27
C LEU A 113 -2.19 14.57 -3.62
N ILE A 114 -2.25 14.36 -2.32
CA ILE A 114 -1.31 13.53 -1.57
C ILE A 114 -2.01 12.32 -0.95
N THR A 115 -1.47 11.12 -1.15
CA THR A 115 -1.89 9.91 -0.43
C THR A 115 -0.86 9.54 0.63
N GLY A 116 -1.28 8.77 1.65
CA GLY A 116 -0.36 8.33 2.71
C GLY A 116 0.19 9.46 3.58
N SER A 117 -0.49 10.62 3.63
CA SER A 117 -0.07 11.79 4.39
C SER A 117 0.09 11.53 5.90
N THR A 118 -0.63 10.58 6.46
CA THR A 118 -0.55 10.18 7.88
C THR A 118 0.65 9.28 8.19
N GLY A 119 1.34 8.75 7.17
CA GLY A 119 2.55 7.94 7.32
C GLY A 119 3.79 8.78 7.62
N GLY A 120 4.93 8.10 7.86
CA GLY A 120 6.20 8.77 8.17
C GLY A 120 6.59 9.78 7.10
N LEU A 121 6.90 9.33 5.90
CA LEU A 121 7.29 10.19 4.79
C LEU A 121 6.20 11.20 4.42
N GLY A 122 4.94 10.75 4.38
CA GLY A 122 3.80 11.59 3.99
C GLY A 122 3.59 12.79 4.92
N SER A 123 3.82 12.64 6.24
CA SER A 123 3.72 13.74 7.19
C SER A 123 4.77 14.82 6.94
N TYR A 124 6.03 14.44 6.66
CA TYR A 124 7.08 15.40 6.32
C TYR A 124 6.83 16.11 4.99
N LEU A 125 6.35 15.37 3.98
CA LEU A 125 5.98 15.94 2.69
C LEU A 125 4.82 16.93 2.85
N LEU A 126 3.77 16.55 3.60
CA LEU A 126 2.64 17.44 3.86
C LEU A 126 3.07 18.73 4.57
N ALA A 127 3.92 18.62 5.62
CA ALA A 127 4.45 19.79 6.31
C ALA A 127 5.26 20.69 5.37
N SER A 128 6.10 20.09 4.50
CA SER A 128 6.86 20.83 3.49
C SER A 128 5.95 21.56 2.49
N LEU A 129 4.91 20.90 1.99
CA LEU A 129 3.94 21.47 1.05
C LEU A 129 3.14 22.63 1.67
N LEU A 130 2.74 22.49 2.94
CA LEU A 130 2.01 23.54 3.67
C LEU A 130 2.86 24.80 3.89
N ASN A 131 4.18 24.68 3.95
CA ASN A 131 5.09 25.81 4.04
C ASN A 131 5.37 26.50 2.69
N ARG A 132 5.00 25.89 1.57
CA ARG A 132 5.19 26.47 0.24
C ARG A 132 4.12 27.52 -0.06
N LYS A 133 4.53 28.65 -0.62
CA LYS A 133 3.62 29.75 -1.01
C LYS A 133 2.95 29.51 -2.37
N ASP A 134 3.59 28.72 -3.22
CA ASP A 134 3.11 28.38 -4.56
C ASP A 134 2.11 27.22 -4.55
N VAL A 135 1.82 26.62 -3.39
CA VAL A 135 0.78 25.61 -3.22
C VAL A 135 -0.49 26.27 -2.69
N THR A 136 -1.55 26.25 -3.48
CA THR A 136 -2.82 26.90 -3.16
C THR A 136 -3.81 25.94 -2.51
N ARG A 137 -3.75 24.65 -2.82
CA ARG A 137 -4.63 23.64 -2.21
C ARG A 137 -3.95 22.27 -2.14
N ILE A 138 -4.22 21.54 -1.07
CA ILE A 138 -3.73 20.17 -0.84
C ILE A 138 -4.92 19.31 -0.47
N TYR A 139 -5.20 18.29 -1.28
CA TYR A 139 -6.14 17.23 -0.96
C TYR A 139 -5.38 16.06 -0.34
N ALA A 140 -5.59 15.81 0.95
CA ALA A 140 -5.00 14.68 1.68
C ALA A 140 -5.95 13.49 1.64
N LEU A 141 -5.77 12.60 0.65
CA LEU A 141 -6.58 11.40 0.47
C LEU A 141 -6.17 10.33 1.47
N ASN A 142 -7.10 9.94 2.31
CA ASN A 142 -6.89 8.96 3.37
C ASN A 142 -7.96 7.87 3.32
N ARG A 143 -7.60 6.66 3.75
CA ARG A 143 -8.58 5.59 3.91
C ARG A 143 -9.56 5.92 5.03
N ARG A 144 -10.83 5.64 4.81
CA ARG A 144 -11.86 5.70 5.84
C ARG A 144 -11.50 4.81 7.04
N SER A 145 -11.73 5.31 8.23
CA SER A 145 -11.56 4.54 9.47
C SER A 145 -12.84 4.62 10.30
N LYS A 146 -13.17 3.51 10.95
CA LYS A 146 -14.36 3.44 11.82
C LYS A 146 -14.14 4.09 13.19
N THR A 147 -12.90 4.32 13.58
CA THR A 147 -12.54 4.72 14.96
C THR A 147 -11.95 6.12 15.06
N THR A 148 -11.33 6.62 13.98
CA THR A 148 -10.59 7.90 14.02
C THR A 148 -10.76 8.63 12.70
N THR A 149 -10.88 9.97 12.76
CA THR A 149 -10.91 10.79 11.56
C THR A 149 -9.52 10.91 10.91
N ALA A 150 -9.47 11.27 9.62
CA ALA A 150 -8.20 11.53 8.93
C ALA A 150 -7.41 12.64 9.62
N GLU A 151 -8.10 13.70 10.05
CA GLU A 151 -7.52 14.82 10.78
C GLU A 151 -6.88 14.39 12.12
N GLN A 152 -7.58 13.58 12.91
CA GLN A 152 -7.04 13.06 14.18
C GLN A 152 -5.78 12.22 13.95
N ARG A 153 -5.78 11.35 12.92
CA ARG A 153 -4.60 10.56 12.56
C ARG A 153 -3.45 11.43 12.10
N GLN A 154 -3.75 12.48 11.33
CA GLN A 154 -2.74 13.42 10.84
C GLN A 154 -2.10 14.18 12.00
N ARG A 155 -2.92 14.69 12.92
CA ARG A 155 -2.46 15.39 14.13
C ARG A 155 -1.55 14.52 14.98
N SER A 156 -1.99 13.31 15.29
CA SER A 156 -1.17 12.34 16.04
C SER A 156 0.14 12.00 15.30
N GLY A 157 0.09 11.92 13.97
CA GLY A 157 1.27 11.71 13.15
C GLY A 157 2.27 12.88 13.21
N PHE A 158 1.79 14.11 13.24
CA PHE A 158 2.63 15.31 13.37
C PHE A 158 3.22 15.41 14.78
N GLU A 159 2.41 15.26 15.82
CA GLU A 159 2.85 15.28 17.23
C GLU A 159 3.95 14.24 17.48
N GLY A 160 3.72 12.98 17.04
CA GLY A 160 4.68 11.89 17.24
C GLY A 160 6.00 12.06 16.47
N ARG A 161 6.08 13.02 15.53
CA ARG A 161 7.29 13.32 14.75
C ARG A 161 7.88 14.70 15.03
N GLY A 162 7.32 15.45 15.99
CA GLY A 162 7.77 16.80 16.33
C GLY A 162 7.54 17.83 15.22
N LEU A 163 6.55 17.60 14.34
CA LEU A 163 6.17 18.55 13.30
C LEU A 163 5.23 19.62 13.87
N ASP A 164 5.24 20.81 13.29
CA ASP A 164 4.37 21.92 13.72
C ASP A 164 2.90 21.60 13.38
N ILE A 165 2.11 21.34 14.41
CA ILE A 165 0.67 21.03 14.30
C ILE A 165 -0.15 22.23 13.83
N ASN A 166 0.33 23.47 13.98
CA ASN A 166 -0.39 24.66 13.54
C ASN A 166 -0.53 24.70 12.01
N LEU A 167 0.37 24.04 11.28
CA LEU A 167 0.27 23.89 9.83
C LEU A 167 -1.03 23.19 9.41
N LEU A 168 -1.55 22.29 10.24
CA LEU A 168 -2.79 21.54 9.95
C LEU A 168 -4.05 22.41 10.03
N ALA A 169 -3.99 23.61 10.60
CA ALA A 169 -5.08 24.58 10.61
C ALA A 169 -5.18 25.38 9.31
N SER A 170 -4.35 25.10 8.30
CA SER A 170 -4.36 25.81 7.04
C SER A 170 -5.65 25.53 6.25
N GLU A 171 -6.34 26.58 5.82
CA GLU A 171 -7.52 26.48 4.94
C GLU A 171 -7.21 25.85 3.57
N ARG A 172 -5.93 25.75 3.20
CA ARG A 172 -5.47 25.09 1.98
C ARG A 172 -5.51 23.56 2.07
N LEU A 173 -5.58 23.00 3.30
CA LEU A 173 -5.59 21.57 3.52
C LEU A 173 -7.01 21.05 3.58
N VAL A 174 -7.32 20.12 2.68
CA VAL A 174 -8.62 19.45 2.61
C VAL A 174 -8.41 17.95 2.85
N TYR A 175 -9.01 17.42 3.89
CA TYR A 175 -9.01 15.98 4.15
C TYR A 175 -10.08 15.31 3.30
N VAL A 176 -9.70 14.26 2.61
CA VAL A 176 -10.59 13.50 1.73
C VAL A 176 -10.52 12.03 2.15
N ASP A 177 -11.68 11.47 2.42
CA ASP A 177 -11.81 10.04 2.69
C ASP A 177 -12.09 9.28 1.38
N GLY A 178 -11.22 8.32 1.04
CA GLY A 178 -11.37 7.52 -0.16
C GLY A 178 -10.53 6.24 -0.11
N ASP A 179 -10.59 5.47 -1.19
CA ASP A 179 -9.84 4.21 -1.33
C ASP A 179 -9.23 4.14 -2.73
N THR A 180 -7.90 4.16 -2.78
CA THR A 180 -7.13 4.08 -4.03
C THR A 180 -7.29 2.74 -4.76
N SER A 181 -7.91 1.73 -4.14
CA SER A 181 -8.20 0.44 -4.75
C SER A 181 -9.56 0.39 -5.46
N GLN A 182 -10.38 1.43 -5.30
CA GLN A 182 -11.71 1.53 -5.87
C GLN A 182 -11.73 2.46 -7.10
N GLU A 183 -12.75 2.29 -7.94
CA GLU A 183 -13.00 3.21 -9.05
C GLU A 183 -13.20 4.63 -8.53
N GLN A 184 -12.68 5.60 -9.27
CA GLN A 184 -12.74 7.02 -8.93
C GLN A 184 -12.21 7.33 -7.50
N LEU A 185 -11.30 6.47 -6.97
CA LEU A 185 -10.72 6.59 -5.63
C LEU A 185 -11.79 6.54 -4.50
N ASP A 186 -12.94 5.94 -4.74
CA ASP A 186 -14.13 5.95 -3.84
C ASP A 186 -14.59 7.37 -3.48
N LEU A 187 -14.37 8.33 -4.39
CA LEU A 187 -14.80 9.71 -4.27
C LEU A 187 -16.16 9.90 -4.95
N ASP A 188 -16.91 10.90 -4.51
CA ASP A 188 -18.04 11.36 -5.30
C ASP A 188 -17.57 11.92 -6.65
N ARG A 189 -18.48 11.88 -7.65
CA ARG A 189 -18.16 12.26 -9.02
C ARG A 189 -17.65 13.70 -9.13
N SER A 190 -18.21 14.62 -8.34
CA SER A 190 -17.85 16.04 -8.39
C SER A 190 -16.41 16.24 -7.93
N LEU A 191 -16.05 15.66 -6.78
CA LEU A 191 -14.71 15.75 -6.22
C LEU A 191 -13.69 14.99 -7.10
N TYR A 192 -14.07 13.84 -7.67
CA TYR A 192 -13.20 13.10 -8.57
C TYR A 192 -12.85 13.92 -9.82
N GLU A 193 -13.83 14.58 -10.46
CA GLU A 193 -13.58 15.44 -11.63
C GLU A 193 -12.77 16.69 -11.26
N GLU A 194 -12.83 17.15 -10.01
CA GLU A 194 -11.99 18.24 -9.52
C GLU A 194 -10.54 17.79 -9.32
N VAL A 195 -10.29 16.59 -8.76
CA VAL A 195 -8.93 16.11 -8.48
C VAL A 195 -8.27 15.44 -9.69
N LYS A 196 -9.03 14.89 -10.63
CA LYS A 196 -8.54 14.20 -11.81
C LYS A 196 -7.59 15.03 -12.71
N PRO A 197 -7.83 16.32 -12.99
CA PRO A 197 -6.95 17.14 -13.81
C PRO A 197 -5.80 17.80 -13.04
N LEU A 198 -5.52 17.41 -11.79
CA LEU A 198 -4.49 18.06 -10.99
C LEU A 198 -3.11 17.91 -11.61
N SER A 199 -2.31 18.96 -11.53
CA SER A 199 -0.95 19.00 -12.09
C SER A 199 0.04 18.11 -11.34
N TRP A 200 -0.24 17.77 -10.07
CA TRP A 200 0.68 17.03 -9.22
C TRP A 200 -0.03 16.00 -8.35
N TYR A 201 0.41 14.75 -8.47
CA TYR A 201 0.04 13.65 -7.60
C TYR A 201 1.25 13.20 -6.81
N ILE A 202 1.16 13.24 -5.49
CA ILE A 202 2.18 12.67 -4.61
C ILE A 202 1.61 11.39 -4.01
N LEU A 203 1.99 10.26 -4.61
CA LEU A 203 1.61 8.94 -4.13
C LEU A 203 2.69 8.45 -3.18
N VAL A 204 2.44 8.54 -1.87
CA VAL A 204 3.28 7.88 -0.88
C VAL A 204 2.78 6.45 -0.72
N PRO A 205 3.59 5.42 -1.05
CA PRO A 205 3.15 4.05 -0.92
C PRO A 205 2.83 3.75 0.55
N VAL A 206 1.58 3.34 0.78
CA VAL A 206 1.19 2.72 2.05
C VAL A 206 1.55 1.25 1.91
N ALA A 207 2.34 0.71 2.82
CA ALA A 207 2.97 -0.61 2.73
C ALA A 207 2.02 -1.82 2.58
N ASP A 208 0.71 -1.60 2.66
CA ASP A 208 -0.31 -2.65 2.57
C ASP A 208 -1.21 -2.43 1.35
N HIS A 209 -0.94 -3.14 0.26
CA HIS A 209 -1.81 -3.29 -0.92
C HIS A 209 -1.68 -2.20 -2.00
N PHE A 210 -0.66 -2.29 -2.83
CA PHE A 210 -0.76 -1.84 -4.20
C PHE A 210 -1.64 -2.85 -4.99
N ARG A 211 -2.95 -2.68 -4.91
CA ARG A 211 -3.84 -3.14 -5.98
C ARG A 211 -4.20 -1.90 -6.79
N LEU A 212 -3.47 -1.68 -7.86
CA LEU A 212 -3.91 -0.73 -8.89
C LEU A 212 -5.22 -1.26 -9.46
N CYS A 213 -6.27 -0.45 -9.40
CA CYS A 213 -7.53 -0.76 -10.07
C CYS A 213 -7.30 -1.00 -11.56
N PRO A 214 -7.89 -2.06 -12.14
CA PRO A 214 -7.97 -2.16 -13.60
C PRO A 214 -8.86 -1.03 -14.12
N ALA A 215 -8.36 -0.38 -15.17
CA ALA A 215 -9.13 0.57 -15.97
C ALA A 215 -10.27 -0.15 -16.70
#